data_43e2ffaabfabfe52be1d62a754552ba5
#
_entry.id   43e2ffaabfabfe52be1d62a754552ba5
#
_cell.length_a   1.000
_cell.length_b   1.000
_cell.length_c   1.000
_cell.angle_alpha   90.00
_cell.angle_beta   90.00
_cell.angle_gamma   90.00
#
_symmetry.space_group_name_H-M   'P 1'
#
loop_
_entity.id
_entity.type
_entity.pdbx_description
1 polymer ?
#
loop_
_entity_poly.entity_id
_entity_poly.type
_entity_poly.pdbx_seq_one_letter_code
_entity_poly.pdbx_strand_id
1 'polypeptide(L)'
;MARQPKSRPTIRAKGRATMRRIAPVLFALLLIVVVPNTSLGYAVLTHEAIIDSMWVHDITPVLLKKFPEASEDALREAHGYAYGGAIIQDMGYYPFGSHFYSDLTHYVRTGEFVDALLRDAQDVKEYAFAIGALSHYWADNGGHPIATNVSVPILYPKLKRQFGKLVTYEQNPTAHIQTEFGFDVLQIAQGHYASDEYHEFIGFRVAKPLLERAFKETYGLELASLFTNLDLAIGTYRHSVATLIPTMTRVAWETTKRDLAKKGLAQPGTVTADSVKAQSPDRRAALTRDKFLYNLSRSAYTKDWGDQYQKPSFLDNVLSFLFRLLPGFGPFRSFGIKPSTPETELLFMRGFDSTTVLYRRSLVQLGANSLELEDRDLDTGKPTQPGEYSLANGAYGQLLHSIASRKFRDVTPSLRANIMTFFRDTTMRTGTKKDSVAWKQVLRDLTGLRETETAAHPTGQR
;
A
#
# COMPACT_ATOMS: atom_id res chain seq x y z
N MET A 1 -0.09 -57.41 57.18
CA MET A 1 0.84 -56.64 56.34
C MET A 1 0.27 -56.54 54.93
N ALA A 2 -0.37 -55.44 54.59
CA ALA A 2 -1.00 -55.20 53.29
C ALA A 2 -0.14 -54.22 52.50
N ARG A 3 0.29 -54.60 51.30
CA ARG A 3 1.06 -53.72 50.39
C ARG A 3 0.13 -52.79 49.64
N GLN A 4 0.37 -51.48 49.73
CA GLN A 4 -0.28 -50.48 48.91
C GLN A 4 0.29 -50.47 47.47
N PRO A 5 -0.49 -50.23 46.44
CA PRO A 5 -0.03 -50.11 45.06
C PRO A 5 0.51 -48.67 44.76
N LYS A 6 1.67 -48.60 44.12
CA LYS A 6 2.29 -47.35 43.63
C LYS A 6 1.49 -46.80 42.42
N SER A 7 1.07 -45.54 42.51
CA SER A 7 0.45 -44.81 41.45
C SER A 7 1.46 -44.44 40.34
N ARG A 8 1.12 -44.74 39.07
CA ARG A 8 1.88 -44.33 37.89
C ARG A 8 1.59 -42.86 37.56
N PRO A 9 2.54 -42.02 37.18
CA PRO A 9 2.31 -40.64 36.80
C PRO A 9 1.69 -40.58 35.40
N THR A 10 0.62 -39.82 35.25
CA THR A 10 -0.11 -39.59 34.01
C THR A 10 0.63 -38.62 33.08
N ILE A 11 1.19 -39.12 32.00
CA ILE A 11 1.92 -38.37 30.93
C ILE A 11 0.95 -37.47 30.09
N ARG A 12 -0.37 -37.50 30.35
CA ARG A 12 -1.40 -36.89 29.51
C ARG A 12 -1.61 -35.37 29.71
N ALA A 13 -1.07 -34.75 30.77
CA ALA A 13 -1.35 -33.34 31.07
C ALA A 13 -0.35 -32.36 30.43
N LYS A 14 0.88 -32.77 30.15
CA LYS A 14 1.90 -31.87 29.54
C LYS A 14 1.69 -31.62 28.03
N GLY A 15 1.14 -32.58 27.29
CA GLY A 15 0.91 -32.43 25.84
C GLY A 15 -0.21 -31.44 25.47
N ARG A 16 -1.22 -31.29 26.31
CA ARG A 16 -2.34 -30.34 26.05
C ARG A 16 -1.97 -28.87 26.28
N ALA A 17 -1.06 -28.59 27.20
CA ALA A 17 -0.62 -27.20 27.45
C ALA A 17 0.32 -26.70 26.35
N THR A 18 1.17 -27.60 25.80
CA THR A 18 2.08 -27.26 24.70
C THR A 18 1.32 -27.06 23.39
N MET A 19 0.32 -27.91 23.10
CA MET A 19 -0.53 -27.76 21.91
C MET A 19 -1.40 -26.52 21.93
N ARG A 20 -1.88 -26.06 23.11
CA ARG A 20 -2.63 -24.80 23.26
C ARG A 20 -1.75 -23.55 23.03
N ARG A 21 -0.45 -23.64 23.24
CA ARG A 21 0.50 -22.52 22.99
C ARG A 21 1.04 -22.52 21.55
N ILE A 22 1.03 -23.66 20.88
CA ILE A 22 1.49 -23.82 19.48
C ILE A 22 0.36 -23.52 18.49
N ALA A 23 -0.91 -23.77 18.85
CA ALA A 23 -2.04 -23.52 17.98
C ALA A 23 -2.18 -22.05 17.50
N PRO A 24 -2.03 -21.01 18.34
CA PRO A 24 -2.06 -19.62 17.86
C PRO A 24 -0.85 -19.26 17.00
N VAL A 25 0.31 -19.88 17.25
CA VAL A 25 1.51 -19.66 16.43
C VAL A 25 1.37 -20.36 15.07
N LEU A 26 0.83 -21.58 15.02
CA LEU A 26 0.50 -22.26 13.77
C LEU A 26 -0.64 -21.58 13.01
N PHE A 27 -1.62 -21.03 13.72
CA PHE A 27 -2.70 -20.23 13.13
C PHE A 27 -2.18 -18.89 12.58
N ALA A 28 -1.30 -18.21 13.29
CA ALA A 28 -0.60 -17.02 12.80
C ALA A 28 0.31 -17.32 11.59
N LEU A 29 1.01 -18.47 11.60
CA LEU A 29 1.79 -18.98 10.47
C LEU A 29 0.90 -19.36 9.29
N LEU A 30 -0.28 -19.93 9.52
CA LEU A 30 -1.24 -20.26 8.48
C LEU A 30 -1.86 -19.00 7.87
N LEU A 31 -2.11 -17.96 8.67
CA LEU A 31 -2.55 -16.64 8.19
C LEU A 31 -1.48 -15.96 7.33
N ILE A 32 -0.20 -16.15 7.64
CA ILE A 32 0.92 -15.63 6.85
C ILE A 32 1.08 -16.38 5.51
N VAL A 33 0.69 -17.67 5.45
CA VAL A 33 0.77 -18.50 4.23
C VAL A 33 -0.36 -18.20 3.23
N VAL A 34 -1.46 -17.62 3.70
CA VAL A 34 -2.65 -17.30 2.88
C VAL A 34 -2.66 -15.83 2.42
N VAL A 35 -1.55 -15.08 2.62
CA VAL A 35 -1.46 -13.73 2.04
C VAL A 35 -1.29 -13.87 0.53
N PRO A 36 -2.32 -13.64 -0.30
CA PRO A 36 -2.16 -13.52 -1.73
C PRO A 36 -1.22 -12.36 -2.02
N ASN A 37 -0.60 -12.34 -3.19
CA ASN A 37 0.31 -11.29 -3.66
C ASN A 37 -0.25 -9.91 -3.28
N THR A 38 0.27 -9.32 -2.20
CA THR A 38 -0.16 -8.01 -1.74
C THR A 38 0.51 -6.96 -2.60
N SER A 39 -0.28 -6.18 -3.29
CA SER A 39 0.11 -4.92 -3.86
C SER A 39 0.23 -3.92 -2.72
N LEU A 40 1.31 -3.21 -2.67
CA LEU A 40 1.47 -2.00 -1.89
C LEU A 40 2.00 -0.99 -2.89
N GLY A 41 1.34 0.14 -3.03
CA GLY A 41 1.86 1.31 -3.73
C GLY A 41 3.22 1.74 -3.16
N TYR A 42 3.66 2.98 -3.22
CA TYR A 42 4.80 3.38 -2.40
C TYR A 42 4.66 2.67 -1.06
N ALA A 43 5.70 2.00 -0.59
CA ALA A 43 5.55 1.24 0.64
C ALA A 43 5.13 2.20 1.78
N VAL A 44 4.51 1.68 2.79
CA VAL A 44 3.83 2.38 3.89
C VAL A 44 4.59 3.59 4.43
N LEU A 45 5.91 3.43 4.59
CA LEU A 45 6.74 4.46 5.22
C LEU A 45 6.91 5.71 4.35
N THR A 46 6.91 5.56 3.05
CA THR A 46 7.00 6.71 2.14
C THR A 46 5.70 7.53 2.18
N HIS A 47 4.53 6.89 2.26
CA HIS A 47 3.27 7.60 2.41
C HIS A 47 3.18 8.37 3.74
N GLU A 48 3.68 7.78 4.83
CA GLU A 48 3.78 8.47 6.12
C GLU A 48 4.75 9.66 6.05
N ALA A 49 5.93 9.46 5.48
CA ALA A 49 6.93 10.52 5.33
C ALA A 49 6.39 11.72 4.53
N ILE A 50 5.52 11.51 3.55
CA ILE A 50 4.84 12.60 2.84
C ILE A 50 3.95 13.38 3.80
N ILE A 51 3.14 12.71 4.61
CA ILE A 51 2.28 13.37 5.61
C ILE A 51 3.14 14.17 6.59
N ASP A 52 4.18 13.56 7.17
CA ASP A 52 5.05 14.20 8.18
C ASP A 52 5.75 15.44 7.62
N SER A 53 6.31 15.32 6.42
CA SER A 53 7.03 16.43 5.77
C SER A 53 6.16 17.67 5.55
N MET A 54 4.84 17.50 5.50
CA MET A 54 3.88 18.54 5.17
C MET A 54 2.93 18.87 6.33
N TRP A 55 2.99 18.13 7.45
CA TRP A 55 2.02 18.25 8.53
C TRP A 55 1.93 19.65 9.10
N VAL A 56 3.05 20.20 9.56
CA VAL A 56 3.08 21.48 10.28
C VAL A 56 2.77 22.66 9.37
N HIS A 57 3.38 22.70 8.18
CA HIS A 57 3.38 23.88 7.34
C HIS A 57 2.32 23.92 6.25
N ASP A 58 1.80 22.75 5.87
CA ASP A 58 0.86 22.64 4.74
C ASP A 58 -0.49 22.06 5.20
N ILE A 59 -0.51 20.94 5.96
CA ILE A 59 -1.75 20.23 6.33
C ILE A 59 -2.46 20.93 7.49
N THR A 60 -1.78 21.19 8.61
CA THR A 60 -2.38 21.80 9.80
C THR A 60 -3.06 23.15 9.49
N PRO A 61 -2.48 24.07 8.69
CA PRO A 61 -3.18 25.29 8.30
C PRO A 61 -4.49 25.06 7.54
N VAL A 62 -4.56 24.03 6.69
CA VAL A 62 -5.80 23.67 5.97
C VAL A 62 -6.84 23.10 6.93
N LEU A 63 -6.43 22.26 7.89
CA LEU A 63 -7.31 21.75 8.94
C LEU A 63 -7.90 22.89 9.79
N LEU A 64 -7.04 23.78 10.28
CA LEU A 64 -7.46 24.91 11.12
C LEU A 64 -8.29 25.95 10.37
N LYS A 65 -8.12 26.08 9.06
CA LYS A 65 -8.98 26.94 8.26
C LYS A 65 -10.42 26.43 8.21
N LYS A 66 -10.63 25.11 8.12
CA LYS A 66 -11.97 24.48 8.09
C LYS A 66 -12.54 24.25 9.49
N PHE A 67 -11.66 23.96 10.47
CA PHE A 67 -12.00 23.65 11.86
C PHE A 67 -11.18 24.51 12.82
N PRO A 68 -11.44 25.84 12.93
CA PRO A 68 -10.61 26.75 13.70
C PRO A 68 -10.61 26.46 15.22
N GLU A 69 -11.60 25.73 15.72
CA GLU A 69 -11.73 25.36 17.13
C GLU A 69 -11.00 24.04 17.46
N ALA A 70 -10.28 23.43 16.51
CA ALA A 70 -9.57 22.18 16.77
C ALA A 70 -8.42 22.40 17.76
N SER A 71 -8.46 21.70 18.90
CA SER A 71 -7.39 21.72 19.89
C SER A 71 -6.13 20.99 19.41
N GLU A 72 -4.99 21.19 20.09
CA GLU A 72 -3.76 20.46 19.81
C GLU A 72 -3.95 18.93 19.91
N ASP A 73 -4.70 18.46 20.93
CA ASP A 73 -5.03 17.05 21.08
C ASP A 73 -5.88 16.52 19.91
N ALA A 74 -6.83 17.32 19.42
CA ALA A 74 -7.63 16.97 18.27
C ALA A 74 -6.77 16.91 16.98
N LEU A 75 -5.83 17.83 16.81
CA LEU A 75 -4.88 17.82 15.70
C LEU A 75 -3.92 16.63 15.78
N ARG A 76 -3.44 16.29 16.99
CA ARG A 76 -2.61 15.11 17.20
C ARG A 76 -3.37 13.81 16.85
N GLU A 77 -4.62 13.69 17.25
CA GLU A 77 -5.45 12.56 16.86
C GLU A 77 -5.73 12.56 15.36
N ALA A 78 -5.97 13.73 14.75
CA ALA A 78 -6.19 13.91 13.32
C ALA A 78 -4.98 13.47 12.49
N HIS A 79 -3.75 13.63 13.00
CA HIS A 79 -2.52 13.14 12.36
C HIS A 79 -2.56 11.61 12.15
N GLY A 80 -3.01 10.84 13.16
CA GLY A 80 -3.23 9.39 13.01
C GLY A 80 -4.30 9.02 11.98
N TYR A 81 -5.31 9.88 11.78
CA TYR A 81 -6.28 9.71 10.70
C TYR A 81 -5.69 10.06 9.33
N ALA A 82 -4.82 11.07 9.23
CA ALA A 82 -4.10 11.37 8.00
C ALA A 82 -3.21 10.20 7.55
N TYR A 83 -2.49 9.55 8.47
CA TYR A 83 -1.74 8.32 8.17
C TYR A 83 -2.66 7.20 7.68
N GLY A 84 -3.80 6.98 8.36
CA GLY A 84 -4.77 5.96 7.91
C GLY A 84 -5.32 6.24 6.53
N GLY A 85 -5.58 7.51 6.22
CA GLY A 85 -6.02 7.95 4.90
C GLY A 85 -4.95 7.77 3.84
N ALA A 86 -3.67 8.05 4.18
CA ALA A 86 -2.56 7.98 3.23
C ALA A 86 -2.29 6.57 2.65
N ILE A 87 -2.91 5.53 3.21
CA ILE A 87 -2.75 4.14 2.76
C ILE A 87 -4.11 3.46 2.57
N ILE A 88 -5.22 4.21 2.66
CA ILE A 88 -6.55 3.58 2.67
C ILE A 88 -6.90 2.90 1.36
N GLN A 89 -6.45 3.42 0.22
CA GLN A 89 -6.68 2.81 -1.09
C GLN A 89 -6.09 1.40 -1.16
N ASP A 90 -5.01 1.14 -0.44
CA ASP A 90 -4.33 -0.15 -0.35
C ASP A 90 -4.99 -1.14 0.62
N MET A 91 -6.01 -0.75 1.40
CA MET A 91 -6.61 -1.61 2.42
C MET A 91 -7.05 -2.97 1.88
N GLY A 92 -7.42 -3.05 0.62
CA GLY A 92 -7.84 -4.30 -0.03
C GLY A 92 -6.74 -5.34 -0.19
N TYR A 93 -5.48 -4.94 -0.14
CA TYR A 93 -4.32 -5.83 -0.27
C TYR A 93 -3.88 -6.48 1.05
N TYR A 94 -4.39 -6.00 2.18
CA TYR A 94 -4.08 -6.56 3.50
C TYR A 94 -4.93 -7.79 3.81
N PRO A 95 -4.55 -8.60 4.82
CA PRO A 95 -5.32 -9.80 5.18
C PRO A 95 -6.80 -9.49 5.42
N PHE A 96 -7.68 -10.32 4.87
CA PHE A 96 -9.15 -10.15 4.85
C PHE A 96 -9.64 -8.94 4.05
N GLY A 97 -8.75 -8.25 3.33
CA GLY A 97 -9.08 -7.19 2.39
C GLY A 97 -9.81 -7.70 1.14
N SER A 98 -10.21 -6.76 0.31
CA SER A 98 -10.85 -7.02 -0.98
C SER A 98 -10.02 -6.37 -2.10
N HIS A 99 -9.42 -7.17 -2.96
CA HIS A 99 -8.69 -6.63 -4.13
C HIS A 99 -9.58 -5.74 -4.98
N PHE A 100 -10.85 -6.08 -5.12
CA PHE A 100 -11.80 -5.26 -5.87
C PHE A 100 -11.99 -3.88 -5.26
N TYR A 101 -11.91 -3.74 -3.94
CA TYR A 101 -11.92 -2.43 -3.30
C TYR A 101 -10.70 -1.59 -3.75
N SER A 102 -9.50 -2.15 -3.66
CA SER A 102 -8.28 -1.43 -4.08
C SER A 102 -8.26 -1.18 -5.59
N ASP A 103 -8.72 -2.12 -6.42
CA ASP A 103 -8.84 -1.90 -7.86
C ASP A 103 -9.79 -0.73 -8.19
N LEU A 104 -10.90 -0.59 -7.47
CA LEU A 104 -11.79 0.56 -7.62
C LEU A 104 -11.10 1.87 -7.25
N THR A 105 -10.47 1.91 -6.09
CA THR A 105 -9.86 3.14 -5.54
C THR A 105 -8.56 3.56 -6.25
N HIS A 106 -7.95 2.66 -7.06
CA HIS A 106 -6.76 2.95 -7.87
C HIS A 106 -7.05 3.22 -9.34
N TYR A 107 -8.18 2.70 -9.88
CA TYR A 107 -8.39 2.71 -11.34
C TYR A 107 -9.73 3.29 -11.77
N VAL A 108 -10.70 3.42 -10.87
CA VAL A 108 -12.07 3.80 -11.22
C VAL A 108 -12.48 5.01 -10.40
N ARG A 109 -12.78 6.12 -11.07
CA ARG A 109 -13.29 7.34 -10.42
C ARG A 109 -12.41 7.76 -9.22
N THR A 110 -11.11 7.70 -9.40
CA THR A 110 -10.11 7.91 -8.33
C THR A 110 -10.13 9.34 -7.80
N GLY A 111 -10.31 10.31 -8.66
CA GLY A 111 -10.48 11.72 -8.30
C GLY A 111 -11.78 11.96 -7.56
N GLU A 112 -12.91 11.46 -8.10
CA GLU A 112 -14.21 11.61 -7.44
C GLU A 112 -14.28 10.91 -6.07
N PHE A 113 -13.58 9.79 -5.89
CA PHE A 113 -13.51 9.10 -4.59
C PHE A 113 -12.85 9.97 -3.53
N VAL A 114 -11.70 10.57 -3.86
CA VAL A 114 -10.99 11.49 -2.95
C VAL A 114 -11.80 12.76 -2.71
N ASP A 115 -12.43 13.30 -3.75
CA ASP A 115 -13.30 14.46 -3.63
C ASP A 115 -14.51 14.20 -2.73
N ALA A 116 -15.14 13.03 -2.85
CA ALA A 116 -16.23 12.61 -1.97
C ALA A 116 -15.79 12.53 -0.50
N LEU A 117 -14.59 11.96 -0.23
CA LEU A 117 -14.03 11.95 1.13
C LEU A 117 -13.82 13.36 1.69
N LEU A 118 -13.26 14.27 0.89
CA LEU A 118 -13.00 15.65 1.31
C LEU A 118 -14.28 16.45 1.56
N ARG A 119 -15.29 16.26 0.73
CA ARG A 119 -16.58 16.96 0.80
C ARG A 119 -17.42 16.47 1.98
N ASP A 120 -17.48 15.16 2.18
CA ASP A 120 -18.38 14.52 3.14
C ASP A 120 -17.82 14.47 4.58
N ALA A 121 -16.57 14.92 4.78
CA ALA A 121 -15.93 14.98 6.09
C ALA A 121 -16.62 15.97 7.02
N GLN A 122 -17.06 15.51 8.20
CA GLN A 122 -17.87 16.24 9.15
C GLN A 122 -17.08 16.85 10.31
N ASP A 123 -15.90 16.32 10.59
CA ASP A 123 -15.01 16.82 11.64
C ASP A 123 -13.54 16.84 11.20
N VAL A 124 -12.66 17.35 12.06
CA VAL A 124 -11.23 17.49 11.77
C VAL A 124 -10.53 16.15 11.52
N LYS A 125 -11.00 15.06 12.13
CA LYS A 125 -10.41 13.72 11.99
C LYS A 125 -10.81 13.10 10.67
N GLU A 126 -12.09 13.16 10.30
CA GLU A 126 -12.58 12.73 9.00
C GLU A 126 -11.91 13.53 7.88
N TYR A 127 -11.75 14.84 8.07
CA TYR A 127 -11.11 15.69 7.06
C TYR A 127 -9.61 15.40 6.92
N ALA A 128 -8.91 15.16 8.03
CA ALA A 128 -7.50 14.74 8.01
C ALA A 128 -7.34 13.38 7.30
N PHE A 129 -8.26 12.44 7.53
CA PHE A 129 -8.29 11.17 6.80
C PHE A 129 -8.46 11.38 5.29
N ALA A 130 -9.37 12.26 4.87
CA ALA A 130 -9.57 12.60 3.46
C ALA A 130 -8.33 13.28 2.85
N ILE A 131 -7.67 14.17 3.60
CA ILE A 131 -6.39 14.80 3.22
C ILE A 131 -5.29 13.73 3.07
N GLY A 132 -5.29 12.71 3.94
CA GLY A 132 -4.42 11.54 3.78
C GLY A 132 -4.69 10.78 2.46
N ALA A 133 -5.95 10.51 2.13
CA ALA A 133 -6.30 9.87 0.87
C ALA A 133 -5.91 10.71 -0.37
N LEU A 134 -5.95 12.04 -0.25
CA LEU A 134 -5.42 12.95 -1.27
C LEU A 134 -3.88 12.84 -1.41
N SER A 135 -3.16 12.60 -0.29
CA SER A 135 -1.71 12.37 -0.37
C SER A 135 -1.39 11.08 -1.11
N HIS A 136 -2.12 9.99 -0.85
CA HIS A 136 -1.99 8.72 -1.58
C HIS A 136 -2.20 8.92 -3.08
N TYR A 137 -3.30 9.58 -3.45
CA TYR A 137 -3.61 9.88 -4.85
C TYR A 137 -2.41 10.54 -5.58
N TRP A 138 -1.74 11.51 -4.96
CA TRP A 138 -0.58 12.16 -5.56
C TRP A 138 0.71 11.36 -5.43
N ALA A 139 0.87 10.58 -4.37
CA ALA A 139 2.02 9.72 -4.17
C ALA A 139 2.12 8.67 -5.27
N ASP A 140 1.02 8.03 -5.60
CA ASP A 140 1.00 7.02 -6.64
C ASP A 140 1.08 7.65 -8.03
N ASN A 141 0.29 8.68 -8.31
CA ASN A 141 0.35 9.41 -9.59
C ASN A 141 1.75 9.98 -9.91
N GLY A 142 2.50 10.42 -8.90
CA GLY A 142 3.85 10.95 -9.06
C GLY A 142 4.92 9.88 -8.93
N GLY A 143 4.76 8.99 -7.96
CA GLY A 143 5.75 8.00 -7.58
C GLY A 143 5.91 6.85 -8.55
N HIS A 144 4.83 6.21 -8.94
CA HIS A 144 4.89 5.05 -9.83
C HIS A 144 5.54 5.39 -11.18
N PRO A 145 5.05 6.36 -11.96
CA PRO A 145 5.60 6.62 -13.29
C PRO A 145 7.02 7.20 -13.28
N ILE A 146 7.39 7.95 -12.24
CA ILE A 146 8.71 8.62 -12.16
C ILE A 146 9.74 7.72 -11.50
N ALA A 147 9.36 7.00 -10.45
CA ALA A 147 10.29 6.22 -9.63
C ALA A 147 10.12 4.72 -9.83
N THR A 148 9.01 4.12 -9.40
CA THR A 148 8.87 2.67 -9.28
C THR A 148 8.90 1.97 -10.63
N ASN A 149 8.03 2.38 -11.57
CA ASN A 149 7.92 1.75 -12.90
C ASN A 149 9.21 1.84 -13.72
N VAL A 150 10.03 2.86 -13.48
CA VAL A 150 11.34 3.05 -14.14
C VAL A 150 12.44 2.28 -13.41
N SER A 151 12.37 2.17 -12.09
CA SER A 151 13.38 1.49 -11.27
C SER A 151 13.29 -0.03 -11.35
N VAL A 152 12.08 -0.60 -11.49
CA VAL A 152 11.90 -2.05 -11.63
C VAL A 152 12.79 -2.64 -12.74
N PRO A 153 12.78 -2.16 -13.99
CA PRO A 153 13.64 -2.71 -15.04
C PRO A 153 15.14 -2.47 -14.82
N ILE A 154 15.53 -1.45 -14.05
CA ILE A 154 16.92 -1.23 -13.65
C ILE A 154 17.36 -2.28 -12.65
N LEU A 155 16.56 -2.54 -11.62
CA LEU A 155 16.84 -3.52 -10.57
C LEU A 155 16.65 -4.96 -11.04
N TYR A 156 15.78 -5.20 -12.03
CA TYR A 156 15.44 -6.52 -12.56
C TYR A 156 15.69 -6.62 -14.08
N PRO A 157 16.95 -6.82 -14.54
CA PRO A 157 17.28 -6.81 -15.97
C PRO A 157 16.54 -7.84 -16.82
N LYS A 158 16.04 -8.93 -16.22
CA LYS A 158 15.18 -9.90 -16.92
C LYS A 158 13.85 -9.28 -17.32
N LEU A 159 13.25 -8.48 -16.46
CA LEU A 159 12.00 -7.77 -16.74
C LEU A 159 12.21 -6.68 -17.78
N LYS A 160 13.38 -5.98 -17.74
CA LYS A 160 13.76 -5.03 -18.80
C LYS A 160 13.79 -5.67 -20.18
N ARG A 161 14.31 -6.89 -20.31
CA ARG A 161 14.31 -7.62 -21.58
C ARG A 161 12.92 -8.04 -22.04
N GLN A 162 12.02 -8.32 -21.09
CA GLN A 162 10.66 -8.80 -21.39
C GLN A 162 9.70 -7.65 -21.69
N PHE A 163 9.76 -6.56 -20.94
CA PHE A 163 8.76 -5.48 -20.95
C PHE A 163 9.32 -4.12 -21.38
N GLY A 164 10.65 -3.97 -21.53
CA GLY A 164 11.28 -2.71 -21.91
C GLY A 164 11.71 -1.85 -20.74
N LYS A 165 11.65 -0.52 -20.91
CA LYS A 165 12.18 0.46 -19.95
C LYS A 165 11.21 0.83 -18.83
N LEU A 166 9.96 0.44 -18.94
CA LEU A 166 8.91 0.65 -17.94
C LEU A 166 8.31 -0.72 -17.61
N VAL A 167 8.13 -1.00 -16.33
CA VAL A 167 7.47 -2.21 -15.84
C VAL A 167 6.47 -1.79 -14.77
N THR A 168 5.20 -1.90 -15.10
CA THR A 168 4.08 -1.54 -14.21
C THR A 168 3.81 -2.64 -13.19
N TYR A 169 2.99 -2.33 -12.20
CA TYR A 169 2.50 -3.29 -11.23
C TYR A 169 1.87 -4.53 -11.89
N GLU A 170 0.97 -4.34 -12.85
CA GLU A 170 0.32 -5.43 -13.59
C GLU A 170 1.32 -6.41 -14.21
N GLN A 171 2.41 -5.91 -14.79
CA GLN A 171 3.41 -6.74 -15.47
C GLN A 171 4.24 -7.57 -14.51
N ASN A 172 4.56 -7.06 -13.33
CA ASN A 172 5.22 -7.83 -12.29
C ASN A 172 5.00 -7.27 -10.89
N PRO A 173 3.88 -7.63 -10.22
CA PRO A 173 3.55 -7.13 -8.89
C PRO A 173 4.65 -7.35 -7.85
N THR A 174 5.29 -8.53 -7.88
CA THR A 174 6.34 -8.87 -6.91
C THR A 174 7.56 -7.95 -7.02
N ALA A 175 8.08 -7.71 -8.23
CA ALA A 175 9.23 -6.84 -8.41
C ALA A 175 8.89 -5.37 -8.11
N HIS A 176 7.66 -4.96 -8.40
CA HIS A 176 7.14 -3.64 -8.11
C HIS A 176 7.15 -3.38 -6.60
N ILE A 177 6.48 -4.23 -5.81
CA ILE A 177 6.43 -4.16 -4.35
C ILE A 177 7.83 -4.21 -3.71
N GLN A 178 8.71 -5.08 -4.21
CA GLN A 178 10.09 -5.18 -3.72
C GLN A 178 10.89 -3.90 -3.97
N THR A 179 10.61 -3.19 -5.05
CA THR A 179 11.26 -1.92 -5.38
C THR A 179 10.80 -0.81 -4.43
N GLU A 180 9.52 -0.73 -4.18
CA GLU A 180 8.91 0.25 -3.26
C GLU A 180 9.37 0.04 -1.82
N PHE A 181 9.37 -1.21 -1.36
CA PHE A 181 9.93 -1.51 -0.05
C PHE A 181 11.43 -1.19 0.04
N GLY A 182 12.16 -1.33 -1.07
CA GLY A 182 13.55 -0.87 -1.16
C GLY A 182 13.69 0.65 -0.98
N PHE A 183 12.71 1.43 -1.43
CA PHE A 183 12.65 2.87 -1.22
C PHE A 183 12.31 3.24 0.22
N ASP A 184 11.42 2.51 0.88
CA ASP A 184 11.16 2.70 2.30
C ASP A 184 12.41 2.48 3.15
N VAL A 185 13.17 1.41 2.87
CA VAL A 185 14.46 1.17 3.52
C VAL A 185 15.42 2.33 3.27
N LEU A 186 15.41 2.91 2.07
CA LEU A 186 16.23 4.08 1.73
C LEU A 186 15.82 5.32 2.52
N GLN A 187 14.52 5.58 2.67
CA GLN A 187 13.99 6.69 3.45
C GLN A 187 14.43 6.62 4.91
N ILE A 188 14.29 5.45 5.52
CA ILE A 188 14.77 5.20 6.89
C ILE A 188 16.25 5.55 7.01
N ALA A 189 17.05 5.11 6.06
CA ALA A 189 18.50 5.29 6.10
C ALA A 189 18.96 6.73 5.91
N GLN A 190 18.20 7.51 5.16
CA GLN A 190 18.51 8.93 4.98
C GLN A 190 18.01 9.79 6.15
N GLY A 191 17.26 9.19 7.10
CA GLY A 191 16.69 9.88 8.25
C GLY A 191 15.60 10.88 7.85
N HIS A 192 14.97 10.66 6.68
CA HIS A 192 13.80 11.40 6.25
C HIS A 192 12.52 10.81 6.85
N TYR A 193 12.62 9.61 7.37
CA TYR A 193 11.58 8.87 8.01
C TYR A 193 11.90 8.73 9.50
N ALA A 194 11.19 9.14 10.37
CA ALA A 194 11.22 9.21 11.81
C ALA A 194 11.34 10.65 12.27
N SER A 195 10.25 11.31 12.09
CA SER A 195 9.98 12.50 12.88
C SER A 195 9.75 12.10 14.34
N ASP A 196 9.89 13.04 15.24
CA ASP A 196 9.54 12.84 16.65
C ASP A 196 8.07 12.42 16.79
N GLU A 197 7.19 12.83 15.85
CA GLU A 197 5.79 12.41 15.75
C GLU A 197 5.61 10.91 15.55
N TYR A 198 6.52 10.23 14.86
CA TYR A 198 6.46 8.78 14.71
C TYR A 198 6.75 8.06 16.03
N HIS A 199 7.64 8.59 16.87
CA HIS A 199 7.89 8.06 18.21
C HIS A 199 6.70 8.29 19.16
N GLU A 200 5.93 9.32 18.92
CA GLU A 200 4.67 9.63 19.61
C GLU A 200 3.44 9.05 18.90
N PHE A 201 3.64 8.17 17.96
CA PHE A 201 2.64 7.63 17.05
C PHE A 201 1.40 7.10 17.77
N ILE A 202 0.26 7.67 17.45
CA ILE A 202 -1.05 7.33 17.99
C ILE A 202 -1.80 6.27 17.16
N GLY A 203 -1.15 5.69 16.18
CA GLY A 203 -1.64 4.61 15.30
C GLY A 203 -2.33 5.10 14.05
N PHE A 204 -2.49 4.19 13.10
CA PHE A 204 -3.30 4.41 11.90
C PHE A 204 -4.78 4.36 12.27
N ARG A 205 -5.51 5.44 12.00
CA ARG A 205 -6.93 5.56 12.27
C ARG A 205 -7.71 5.52 10.97
N VAL A 206 -8.85 4.85 10.97
CA VAL A 206 -9.73 4.79 9.80
C VAL A 206 -11.06 5.47 10.12
N ALA A 207 -11.41 6.47 9.35
CA ALA A 207 -12.71 7.13 9.42
C ALA A 207 -13.77 6.29 8.70
N LYS A 208 -14.11 5.13 9.29
CA LYS A 208 -15.03 4.15 8.67
C LYS A 208 -16.35 4.76 8.21
N PRO A 209 -17.08 5.58 9.01
CA PRO A 209 -18.32 6.17 8.55
C PRO A 209 -18.18 7.06 7.32
N LEU A 210 -17.12 7.86 7.24
CA LEU A 210 -16.80 8.66 6.07
C LEU A 210 -16.48 7.78 4.86
N LEU A 211 -15.63 6.77 5.06
CA LEU A 211 -15.24 5.84 4.00
C LEU A 211 -16.45 5.11 3.40
N GLU A 212 -17.39 4.66 4.23
CA GLU A 212 -18.63 4.00 3.79
C GLU A 212 -19.51 4.96 2.98
N ARG A 213 -19.68 6.23 3.41
CA ARG A 213 -20.47 7.25 2.69
C ARG A 213 -19.86 7.58 1.33
N ALA A 214 -18.59 7.97 1.30
CA ALA A 214 -17.89 8.34 0.09
C ALA A 214 -17.80 7.18 -0.92
N PHE A 215 -17.55 5.96 -0.44
CA PHE A 215 -17.50 4.78 -1.30
C PHE A 215 -18.85 4.48 -1.96
N LYS A 216 -19.93 4.53 -1.18
CA LYS A 216 -21.30 4.33 -1.71
C LYS A 216 -21.66 5.38 -2.74
N GLU A 217 -21.37 6.64 -2.47
CA GLU A 217 -21.66 7.74 -3.40
C GLU A 217 -20.88 7.58 -4.72
N THR A 218 -19.58 7.25 -4.62
CA THR A 218 -18.71 7.15 -5.79
C THR A 218 -19.04 5.94 -6.66
N TYR A 219 -19.27 4.78 -6.05
CA TYR A 219 -19.35 3.49 -6.78
C TYR A 219 -20.76 2.87 -6.79
N GLY A 220 -21.74 3.44 -6.09
CA GLY A 220 -23.09 2.87 -5.99
C GLY A 220 -23.14 1.52 -5.27
N LEU A 221 -22.10 1.17 -4.50
CA LEU A 221 -21.94 -0.10 -3.78
C LEU A 221 -21.78 0.15 -2.29
N GLU A 222 -22.41 -0.70 -1.47
CA GLU A 222 -22.12 -0.70 -0.03
C GLU A 222 -20.72 -1.24 0.21
N LEU A 223 -19.84 -0.45 0.84
CA LEU A 223 -18.45 -0.85 1.11
C LEU A 223 -18.37 -2.22 1.80
N ALA A 224 -19.16 -2.44 2.83
CA ALA A 224 -19.18 -3.70 3.57
C ALA A 224 -19.50 -4.91 2.68
N SER A 225 -20.19 -4.72 1.55
CA SER A 225 -20.53 -5.82 0.64
C SER A 225 -19.33 -6.37 -0.15
N LEU A 226 -18.22 -5.65 -0.18
CA LEU A 226 -16.99 -6.07 -0.84
C LEU A 226 -16.10 -6.94 0.04
N PHE A 227 -16.37 -6.98 1.34
CA PHE A 227 -15.56 -7.69 2.33
C PHE A 227 -16.37 -8.80 3.00
N THR A 228 -15.71 -9.89 3.35
CA THR A 228 -16.33 -10.91 4.21
C THR A 228 -16.66 -10.32 5.59
N ASN A 229 -15.79 -9.46 6.10
CA ASN A 229 -15.98 -8.69 7.32
C ASN A 229 -15.12 -7.42 7.26
N LEU A 230 -15.77 -6.27 7.10
CA LEU A 230 -15.10 -4.98 6.95
C LEU A 230 -14.32 -4.59 8.22
N ASP A 231 -14.87 -4.83 9.42
CA ASP A 231 -14.19 -4.47 10.66
C ASP A 231 -12.93 -5.31 10.88
N LEU A 232 -12.97 -6.59 10.48
CA LEU A 232 -11.79 -7.45 10.50
C LEU A 232 -10.75 -6.98 9.47
N ALA A 233 -11.15 -6.57 8.27
CA ALA A 233 -10.26 -6.03 7.25
C ALA A 233 -9.58 -4.74 7.74
N ILE A 234 -10.33 -3.81 8.31
CA ILE A 234 -9.80 -2.58 8.92
C ILE A 234 -8.85 -2.92 10.09
N GLY A 235 -9.22 -3.88 10.93
CA GLY A 235 -8.39 -4.31 12.06
C GLY A 235 -7.05 -4.90 11.63
N THR A 236 -7.06 -5.78 10.63
CA THR A 236 -5.84 -6.42 10.09
C THR A 236 -4.99 -5.44 9.29
N TYR A 237 -5.60 -4.53 8.52
CA TYR A 237 -4.92 -3.42 7.88
C TYR A 237 -4.14 -2.60 8.91
N ARG A 238 -4.81 -2.07 9.93
CA ARG A 238 -4.19 -1.27 10.99
C ARG A 238 -3.07 -2.04 11.72
N HIS A 239 -3.30 -3.31 12.05
CA HIS A 239 -2.27 -4.15 12.69
C HIS A 239 -1.07 -4.38 11.78
N SER A 240 -1.30 -4.60 10.50
CA SER A 240 -0.21 -4.82 9.53
C SER A 240 0.70 -3.60 9.41
N VAL A 241 0.11 -2.41 9.26
CA VAL A 241 0.88 -1.16 9.10
C VAL A 241 1.57 -0.74 10.41
N ALA A 242 0.87 -0.80 11.53
CA ALA A 242 1.40 -0.34 12.80
C ALA A 242 2.39 -1.31 13.48
N THR A 243 2.32 -2.61 13.18
CA THR A 243 3.06 -3.62 13.93
C THR A 243 3.83 -4.59 13.05
N LEU A 244 3.15 -5.20 12.06
CA LEU A 244 3.74 -6.27 11.26
C LEU A 244 4.85 -5.75 10.34
N ILE A 245 4.57 -4.71 9.56
CA ILE A 245 5.55 -4.13 8.62
C ILE A 245 6.78 -3.58 9.33
N PRO A 246 6.69 -2.77 10.41
CA PRO A 246 7.85 -2.35 11.18
C PRO A 246 8.64 -3.51 11.75
N THR A 247 7.98 -4.55 12.27
CA THR A 247 8.66 -5.76 12.79
C THR A 247 9.39 -6.50 11.66
N MET A 248 8.78 -6.66 10.50
CA MET A 248 9.37 -7.31 9.34
C MET A 248 10.55 -6.52 8.77
N THR A 249 10.46 -5.21 8.71
CA THR A 249 11.56 -4.32 8.31
C THR A 249 12.75 -4.50 9.26
N ARG A 250 12.49 -4.57 10.56
CA ARG A 250 13.51 -4.83 11.60
C ARG A 250 14.19 -6.19 11.39
N VAL A 251 13.43 -7.25 11.13
CA VAL A 251 13.97 -8.61 10.88
C VAL A 251 14.78 -8.66 9.57
N ALA A 252 14.30 -8.05 8.52
CA ALA A 252 15.00 -7.92 7.24
C ALA A 252 16.33 -7.16 7.43
N TRP A 253 16.30 -6.09 8.20
CA TRP A 253 17.46 -5.31 8.58
C TRP A 253 18.52 -6.14 9.34
N GLU A 254 18.15 -6.81 10.42
CA GLU A 254 19.07 -7.65 11.21
C GLU A 254 19.69 -8.78 10.38
N THR A 255 18.95 -9.29 9.42
CA THR A 255 19.46 -10.31 8.49
C THR A 255 20.52 -9.73 7.56
N THR A 256 20.24 -8.58 6.94
CA THR A 256 21.17 -7.87 6.05
C THR A 256 22.45 -7.48 6.81
N LYS A 257 22.34 -6.94 8.03
CA LYS A 257 23.45 -6.56 8.89
C LYS A 257 24.37 -7.74 9.19
N ARG A 258 23.81 -8.93 9.50
CA ARG A 258 24.60 -10.15 9.76
C ARG A 258 25.34 -10.63 8.50
N ASP A 259 24.71 -10.52 7.34
CA ASP A 259 25.34 -10.94 6.09
C ASP A 259 26.45 -9.96 5.65
N LEU A 260 26.29 -8.68 5.92
CA LEU A 260 27.34 -7.67 5.75
C LEU A 260 28.51 -7.90 6.71
N ALA A 261 28.22 -8.24 7.97
CA ALA A 261 29.25 -8.58 8.96
C ALA A 261 30.07 -9.81 8.55
N LYS A 262 29.43 -10.87 8.06
CA LYS A 262 30.10 -12.06 7.53
C LYS A 262 30.99 -11.77 6.33
N LYS A 263 30.66 -10.77 5.52
CA LYS A 263 31.45 -10.33 4.36
C LYS A 263 32.59 -9.39 4.74
N GLY A 264 32.86 -9.15 6.04
CA GLY A 264 33.86 -8.20 6.52
C GLY A 264 33.55 -6.74 6.32
N LEU A 265 32.30 -6.40 5.94
CA LEU A 265 31.82 -5.05 5.64
C LEU A 265 31.19 -4.37 6.88
N ALA A 266 31.12 -5.08 8.00
CA ALA A 266 30.47 -4.62 9.23
C ALA A 266 31.31 -3.66 10.07
N GLN A 267 32.58 -3.41 9.72
CA GLN A 267 33.45 -2.48 10.45
C GLN A 267 33.67 -1.19 9.67
N PRO A 268 33.38 -0.02 10.26
CA PRO A 268 33.73 1.26 9.66
C PRO A 268 35.26 1.37 9.57
N GLY A 269 35.80 1.54 8.38
CA GLY A 269 37.22 1.80 8.15
C GLY A 269 38.02 0.71 7.44
N THR A 270 37.48 -0.49 7.20
CA THR A 270 38.23 -1.58 6.54
C THR A 270 38.24 -1.48 5.00
N VAL A 271 37.45 -0.58 4.40
CA VAL A 271 37.47 -0.32 2.96
C VAL A 271 37.99 1.09 2.72
N THR A 272 39.28 1.23 2.46
CA THR A 272 39.87 2.51 2.04
C THR A 272 39.57 2.79 0.57
N ALA A 273 39.53 4.07 0.18
CA ALA A 273 39.34 4.47 -1.21
C ALA A 273 40.33 3.81 -2.17
N ASP A 274 41.54 3.52 -1.70
CA ASP A 274 42.61 2.90 -2.48
C ASP A 274 42.39 1.38 -2.66
N SER A 275 41.81 0.68 -1.67
CA SER A 275 41.45 -0.73 -1.81
C SER A 275 40.30 -0.96 -2.80
N VAL A 276 39.43 0.04 -3.01
CA VAL A 276 38.36 -0.01 -4.00
C VAL A 276 38.88 0.22 -5.42
N LYS A 277 39.90 1.09 -5.59
CA LYS A 277 40.52 1.37 -6.91
C LYS A 277 41.30 0.20 -7.48
N ALA A 278 41.82 -0.68 -6.64
CA ALA A 278 42.62 -1.85 -7.05
C ALA A 278 41.81 -3.07 -7.52
N GLN A 279 40.49 -2.99 -7.52
CA GLN A 279 39.62 -4.15 -7.82
C GLN A 279 38.94 -4.01 -9.19
N SER A 280 38.46 -5.16 -9.75
CA SER A 280 37.71 -5.16 -10.99
C SER A 280 36.45 -4.28 -10.91
N PRO A 281 35.95 -3.73 -12.05
CA PRO A 281 34.75 -2.88 -12.08
C PRO A 281 33.54 -3.51 -11.38
N ASP A 282 33.30 -4.82 -11.59
CA ASP A 282 32.17 -5.54 -11.00
C ASP A 282 32.32 -5.69 -9.48
N ARG A 283 33.55 -5.94 -9.01
CA ARG A 283 33.82 -6.04 -7.59
C ARG A 283 33.80 -4.69 -6.88
N ARG A 284 34.20 -3.61 -7.58
CA ARG A 284 34.04 -2.23 -7.09
C ARG A 284 32.57 -1.85 -6.96
N ALA A 285 31.74 -2.18 -7.96
CA ALA A 285 30.30 -1.94 -7.90
C ALA A 285 29.64 -2.70 -6.75
N ALA A 286 30.04 -3.98 -6.54
CA ALA A 286 29.54 -4.79 -5.43
C ALA A 286 29.93 -4.22 -4.05
N LEU A 287 31.19 -3.80 -3.89
CA LEU A 287 31.71 -3.19 -2.66
C LEU A 287 31.06 -1.83 -2.37
N THR A 288 30.85 -1.02 -3.40
CA THR A 288 30.18 0.28 -3.25
C THR A 288 28.72 0.06 -2.84
N ARG A 289 28.04 -0.90 -3.45
CA ARG A 289 26.70 -1.30 -3.08
C ARG A 289 26.62 -1.84 -1.64
N ASP A 290 27.52 -2.75 -1.27
CA ASP A 290 27.54 -3.33 0.06
C ASP A 290 27.87 -2.27 1.14
N LYS A 291 28.75 -1.30 0.84
CA LYS A 291 29.04 -0.16 1.72
C LYS A 291 27.84 0.78 1.84
N PHE A 292 27.15 1.04 0.73
CA PHE A 292 25.94 1.81 0.73
C PHE A 292 24.85 1.16 1.60
N LEU A 293 24.60 -0.13 1.43
CA LEU A 293 23.67 -0.91 2.25
C LEU A 293 24.04 -0.90 3.74
N TYR A 294 25.34 -0.99 4.04
CA TYR A 294 25.81 -0.93 5.43
C TYR A 294 25.58 0.45 6.05
N ASN A 295 25.86 1.53 5.32
CA ASN A 295 25.64 2.91 5.80
C ASN A 295 24.14 3.18 5.95
N LEU A 296 23.35 2.73 4.98
CA LEU A 296 21.92 2.76 4.98
C LEU A 296 21.36 2.13 6.26
N SER A 297 21.76 0.92 6.47
CA SER A 297 21.37 0.08 7.57
C SER A 297 21.82 0.62 8.93
N ARG A 298 23.00 1.20 9.03
CA ARG A 298 23.49 1.82 10.26
C ARG A 298 22.74 3.09 10.61
N SER A 299 22.41 3.92 9.61
CA SER A 299 21.65 5.15 9.80
C SER A 299 20.25 4.84 10.33
N ALA A 300 19.54 3.92 9.69
CA ALA A 300 18.24 3.45 10.11
C ALA A 300 18.27 2.90 11.56
N TYR A 301 19.30 2.09 11.88
CA TYR A 301 19.40 1.47 13.18
C TYR A 301 19.71 2.46 14.32
N THR A 302 20.60 3.43 14.07
CA THR A 302 21.12 4.30 15.15
C THR A 302 20.31 5.56 15.34
N LYS A 303 19.57 6.02 14.34
CA LYS A 303 18.89 7.32 14.34
C LYS A 303 17.40 7.20 14.65
N ASP A 304 16.75 6.18 14.07
CA ASP A 304 15.29 6.11 14.04
C ASP A 304 14.70 5.14 15.06
N TRP A 305 15.50 4.18 15.52
CA TRP A 305 15.06 3.21 16.51
C TRP A 305 15.73 3.41 17.88
N GLY A 306 16.74 4.28 17.97
CA GLY A 306 17.42 4.79 19.16
C GLY A 306 17.26 3.96 20.44
N ASP A 307 16.97 4.62 21.56
CA ASP A 307 16.74 4.00 22.86
C ASP A 307 15.44 3.19 22.95
N GLN A 308 14.51 3.37 22.00
CA GLN A 308 13.27 2.60 21.91
C GLN A 308 13.43 1.29 21.13
N TYR A 309 14.62 1.00 20.58
CA TYR A 309 14.89 -0.28 19.95
C TYR A 309 14.71 -1.41 20.96
N GLN A 310 13.58 -2.09 20.87
CA GLN A 310 13.36 -3.32 21.59
C GLN A 310 14.16 -4.42 20.89
N LYS A 311 15.15 -5.02 21.60
CA LYS A 311 15.85 -6.19 21.09
C LYS A 311 14.84 -7.22 20.60
N PRO A 312 15.08 -7.88 19.43
CA PRO A 312 14.18 -8.91 18.95
C PRO A 312 13.85 -9.89 20.06
N SER A 313 12.58 -10.13 20.28
CA SER A 313 12.14 -11.09 21.28
C SER A 313 12.62 -12.50 20.89
N PHE A 314 12.60 -13.42 21.83
CA PHE A 314 12.90 -14.83 21.51
C PHE A 314 11.99 -15.36 20.39
N LEU A 315 10.74 -14.90 20.34
CA LEU A 315 9.78 -15.24 19.30
C LEU A 315 10.20 -14.70 17.92
N ASP A 316 10.68 -13.48 17.85
CA ASP A 316 11.18 -12.86 16.61
C ASP A 316 12.40 -13.60 16.06
N ASN A 317 13.28 -14.07 16.96
CA ASN A 317 14.44 -14.88 16.59
C ASN A 317 14.04 -16.28 16.12
N VAL A 318 13.04 -16.91 16.75
CA VAL A 318 12.48 -18.21 16.32
C VAL A 318 11.79 -18.09 14.98
N LEU A 319 10.96 -17.06 14.77
CA LEU A 319 10.33 -16.77 13.49
C LEU A 319 11.38 -16.52 12.41
N SER A 320 12.38 -15.69 12.67
CA SER A 320 13.50 -15.43 11.75
C SER A 320 14.26 -16.71 11.38
N PHE A 321 14.46 -17.63 12.33
CA PHE A 321 15.09 -18.93 12.09
C PHE A 321 14.20 -19.87 11.26
N LEU A 322 12.91 -19.95 11.57
CA LEU A 322 11.95 -20.77 10.82
C LEU A 322 11.79 -20.28 9.37
N PHE A 323 11.79 -18.97 9.15
CA PHE A 323 11.74 -18.38 7.80
C PHE A 323 13.02 -18.63 6.99
N ARG A 324 14.18 -18.81 7.64
CA ARG A 324 15.43 -19.26 6.97
C ARG A 324 15.39 -20.70 6.51
N LEU A 325 14.69 -21.57 7.25
CA LEU A 325 14.58 -23.01 6.94
C LEU A 325 13.58 -23.31 5.83
N LEU A 326 12.70 -22.37 5.49
CA LEU A 326 11.67 -22.50 4.45
C LEU A 326 11.96 -21.57 3.25
N PRO A 327 13.07 -21.78 2.50
CA PRO A 327 13.34 -20.97 1.31
C PRO A 327 12.30 -21.28 0.24
N GLY A 328 11.32 -20.43 0.11
CA GLY A 328 10.26 -20.55 -0.88
C GLY A 328 8.84 -20.48 -0.35
N PHE A 329 8.64 -20.48 0.97
CA PHE A 329 7.35 -20.27 1.60
C PHE A 329 7.37 -18.99 2.43
N GLY A 330 6.40 -18.12 2.18
CA GLY A 330 6.12 -16.97 3.01
C GLY A 330 6.43 -15.61 2.37
N PRO A 331 5.92 -14.54 2.99
CA PRO A 331 6.02 -13.16 2.51
C PRO A 331 7.48 -12.68 2.35
N PHE A 332 8.45 -13.31 3.04
CA PHE A 332 9.87 -12.94 2.91
C PHE A 332 10.50 -13.24 1.54
N ARG A 333 9.92 -14.08 0.71
CA ARG A 333 10.36 -14.20 -0.69
C ARG A 333 9.94 -12.97 -1.50
N SER A 334 8.84 -12.34 -1.12
CA SER A 334 8.39 -11.06 -1.64
C SER A 334 9.24 -9.90 -1.11
N PHE A 335 9.84 -10.05 0.08
CA PHE A 335 10.80 -9.11 0.68
C PHE A 335 12.26 -9.38 0.29
N GLY A 336 12.53 -10.15 -0.75
CA GLY A 336 13.85 -10.23 -1.37
C GLY A 336 14.25 -8.89 -2.00
N ILE A 337 14.44 -7.87 -1.13
CA ILE A 337 14.76 -6.49 -1.51
C ILE A 337 16.03 -6.50 -2.34
N LYS A 338 15.92 -5.95 -3.53
CA LYS A 338 17.11 -5.49 -4.22
C LYS A 338 17.46 -4.10 -3.73
N PRO A 339 18.70 -3.91 -3.27
CA PRO A 339 19.12 -2.58 -2.83
C PRO A 339 18.98 -1.58 -3.97
N SER A 340 18.49 -0.40 -3.63
CA SER A 340 18.48 0.73 -4.55
C SER A 340 19.88 1.03 -5.05
N THR A 341 19.99 1.40 -6.31
CA THR A 341 21.21 1.92 -6.91
C THR A 341 21.18 3.45 -6.82
N PRO A 342 22.32 4.16 -6.98
CA PRO A 342 22.29 5.63 -7.02
C PRO A 342 21.34 6.19 -8.09
N GLU A 343 21.15 5.46 -9.20
CA GLU A 343 20.21 5.83 -10.25
C GLU A 343 18.75 5.72 -9.77
N THR A 344 18.40 4.61 -9.13
CA THR A 344 17.03 4.39 -8.61
C THR A 344 16.73 5.26 -7.40
N GLU A 345 17.74 5.59 -6.59
CA GLU A 345 17.62 6.57 -5.52
C GLU A 345 17.29 7.97 -6.06
N LEU A 346 17.98 8.41 -7.10
CA LEU A 346 17.68 9.68 -7.74
C LEU A 346 16.26 9.71 -8.34
N LEU A 347 15.81 8.61 -8.92
CA LEU A 347 14.43 8.48 -9.43
C LEU A 347 13.43 8.57 -8.30
N PHE A 348 13.69 7.89 -7.19
CA PHE A 348 12.84 7.94 -5.99
C PHE A 348 12.73 9.37 -5.46
N MET A 349 13.86 10.08 -5.29
CA MET A 349 13.84 11.47 -4.81
C MET A 349 13.06 12.40 -5.75
N ARG A 350 13.21 12.22 -7.06
CA ARG A 350 12.41 12.98 -8.04
C ARG A 350 10.91 12.67 -7.95
N GLY A 351 10.54 11.41 -7.74
CA GLY A 351 9.15 11.01 -7.51
C GLY A 351 8.60 11.64 -6.25
N PHE A 352 9.34 11.60 -5.15
CA PHE A 352 8.98 12.21 -3.87
C PHE A 352 8.80 13.72 -3.99
N ASP A 353 9.76 14.43 -4.61
CA ASP A 353 9.68 15.86 -4.85
C ASP A 353 8.48 16.23 -5.71
N SER A 354 8.23 15.46 -6.78
CA SER A 354 7.06 15.66 -7.65
C SER A 354 5.75 15.49 -6.87
N THR A 355 5.66 14.44 -6.06
CA THR A 355 4.51 14.18 -5.20
C THR A 355 4.25 15.34 -4.25
N THR A 356 5.26 15.78 -3.52
CA THR A 356 5.12 16.87 -2.52
C THR A 356 4.72 18.19 -3.17
N VAL A 357 5.23 18.51 -4.36
CA VAL A 357 4.84 19.70 -5.13
C VAL A 357 3.37 19.63 -5.56
N LEU A 358 2.93 18.52 -6.12
CA LEU A 358 1.55 18.33 -6.58
C LEU A 358 0.57 18.32 -5.40
N TYR A 359 0.91 17.62 -4.35
CA TYR A 359 0.09 17.55 -3.14
C TYR A 359 -0.03 18.91 -2.45
N ARG A 360 1.07 19.67 -2.29
CA ARG A 360 1.05 21.04 -1.76
C ARG A 360 0.15 21.95 -2.60
N ARG A 361 0.23 21.87 -3.94
CA ARG A 361 -0.67 22.62 -4.81
C ARG A 361 -2.12 22.31 -4.55
N SER A 362 -2.44 21.02 -4.40
CA SER A 362 -3.80 20.58 -4.08
C SER A 362 -4.28 21.04 -2.70
N LEU A 363 -3.41 21.06 -1.69
CA LEU A 363 -3.76 21.61 -0.37
C LEU A 363 -4.07 23.12 -0.45
N VAL A 364 -3.31 23.88 -1.25
CA VAL A 364 -3.60 25.30 -1.50
C VAL A 364 -4.96 25.48 -2.20
N GLN A 365 -5.22 24.68 -3.24
CA GLN A 365 -6.51 24.71 -3.96
C GLN A 365 -7.67 24.30 -3.05
N LEU A 366 -7.49 23.27 -2.22
CA LEU A 366 -8.45 22.81 -1.23
C LEU A 366 -8.76 23.93 -0.22
N GLY A 367 -7.73 24.61 0.29
CA GLY A 367 -7.90 25.78 1.13
C GLY A 367 -8.63 26.96 0.45
N ALA A 368 -8.60 27.04 -0.88
CA ALA A 368 -9.32 28.05 -1.69
C ALA A 368 -10.68 27.57 -2.19
N ASN A 369 -11.13 26.35 -1.87
CA ASN A 369 -12.33 25.68 -2.40
C ASN A 369 -12.34 25.61 -3.94
N SER A 370 -11.19 25.38 -4.55
CA SER A 370 -10.98 25.30 -6.00
C SER A 370 -10.25 24.03 -6.44
N LEU A 371 -10.22 22.99 -5.58
CA LEU A 371 -9.61 21.72 -5.93
C LEU A 371 -10.50 20.99 -6.92
N GLU A 372 -9.90 20.57 -8.02
CA GLU A 372 -10.48 19.67 -9.02
C GLU A 372 -9.54 18.50 -9.22
N LEU A 373 -10.03 17.28 -9.04
CA LEU A 373 -9.27 16.05 -9.21
C LEU A 373 -9.74 15.30 -10.44
N GLU A 374 -8.78 14.88 -11.26
CA GLU A 374 -9.02 14.09 -12.45
C GLU A 374 -9.04 12.60 -12.11
N ASP A 375 -9.85 11.82 -12.80
CA ASP A 375 -9.81 10.36 -12.70
C ASP A 375 -8.57 9.80 -13.39
N ARG A 376 -7.69 9.20 -12.61
CA ARG A 376 -6.42 8.68 -13.08
C ARG A 376 -6.26 7.20 -12.72
N ASP A 377 -5.52 6.51 -13.54
CA ASP A 377 -4.90 5.24 -13.22
C ASP A 377 -3.66 5.53 -12.36
N LEU A 378 -3.70 5.17 -11.08
CA LEU A 378 -2.68 5.53 -10.12
C LEU A 378 -1.34 4.79 -10.38
N ASP A 379 -1.35 3.65 -11.08
CA ASP A 379 -0.11 2.94 -11.44
C ASP A 379 0.66 3.63 -12.57
N THR A 380 -0.04 4.20 -13.53
CA THR A 380 0.59 4.85 -14.68
C THR A 380 0.62 6.36 -14.60
N GLY A 381 -0.17 6.95 -13.69
CA GLY A 381 -0.32 8.39 -13.52
C GLY A 381 -1.05 9.07 -14.68
N LYS A 382 -1.71 8.31 -15.57
CA LYS A 382 -2.45 8.82 -16.71
C LYS A 382 -3.94 8.95 -16.41
N PRO A 383 -4.66 9.83 -17.10
CA PRO A 383 -6.12 9.79 -17.10
C PRO A 383 -6.61 8.39 -17.42
N THR A 384 -7.58 7.89 -16.65
CA THR A 384 -8.13 6.55 -16.87
C THR A 384 -8.87 6.48 -18.20
N GLN A 385 -8.38 5.66 -19.11
CA GLN A 385 -8.95 5.48 -20.44
C GLN A 385 -9.17 4.00 -20.79
N PRO A 386 -10.21 3.68 -21.54
CA PRO A 386 -10.50 2.31 -21.94
C PRO A 386 -9.40 1.74 -22.84
N GLY A 387 -8.98 0.51 -22.56
CA GLY A 387 -7.98 -0.21 -23.36
C GLY A 387 -6.52 0.14 -23.07
N GLU A 388 -6.23 1.16 -22.28
CA GLU A 388 -4.85 1.55 -21.96
C GLU A 388 -4.23 0.72 -20.84
N TYR A 389 -5.02 0.36 -19.83
CA TYR A 389 -4.55 -0.41 -18.68
C TYR A 389 -5.53 -1.54 -18.33
N SER A 390 -5.05 -2.79 -18.28
CA SER A 390 -5.96 -3.93 -18.16
C SER A 390 -6.60 -4.06 -16.78
N LEU A 391 -5.92 -3.62 -15.72
CA LEU A 391 -6.51 -3.59 -14.38
C LEU A 391 -7.66 -2.58 -14.31
N ALA A 392 -7.52 -1.40 -14.91
CA ALA A 392 -8.61 -0.43 -15.02
C ALA A 392 -9.80 -1.01 -15.81
N ASN A 393 -9.54 -1.66 -16.94
CA ASN A 393 -10.60 -2.32 -17.73
C ASN A 393 -11.32 -3.40 -16.92
N GLY A 394 -10.57 -4.20 -16.16
CA GLY A 394 -11.09 -5.24 -15.28
C GLY A 394 -11.95 -4.67 -14.15
N ALA A 395 -11.47 -3.62 -13.47
CA ALA A 395 -12.16 -2.94 -12.39
C ALA A 395 -13.48 -2.31 -12.85
N TYR A 396 -13.49 -1.59 -13.97
CA TYR A 396 -14.72 -1.06 -14.58
C TYR A 396 -15.72 -2.15 -14.97
N GLY A 397 -15.23 -3.25 -15.55
CA GLY A 397 -16.09 -4.39 -15.90
C GLY A 397 -16.71 -5.05 -14.68
N GLN A 398 -15.95 -5.22 -13.61
CA GLN A 398 -16.42 -5.79 -12.35
C GLN A 398 -17.38 -4.85 -11.62
N LEU A 399 -17.14 -3.53 -11.64
CA LEU A 399 -18.07 -2.53 -11.12
C LEU A 399 -19.40 -2.61 -11.84
N LEU A 400 -19.39 -2.53 -13.17
CA LEU A 400 -20.60 -2.61 -13.99
C LEU A 400 -21.39 -3.90 -13.71
N HIS A 401 -20.69 -5.05 -13.62
CA HIS A 401 -21.33 -6.32 -13.27
C HIS A 401 -21.94 -6.31 -11.86
N SER A 402 -21.24 -5.73 -10.88
CA SER A 402 -21.71 -5.62 -9.50
C SER A 402 -22.97 -4.80 -9.38
N ILE A 403 -23.05 -3.66 -10.07
CA ILE A 403 -24.28 -2.82 -10.08
C ILE A 403 -25.40 -3.45 -10.92
N ALA A 404 -25.08 -4.15 -12.00
CA ALA A 404 -26.08 -4.89 -12.80
C ALA A 404 -26.74 -6.02 -12.01
N SER A 405 -25.95 -6.77 -11.21
CA SER A 405 -26.47 -7.84 -10.34
C SER A 405 -27.45 -7.30 -9.28
N ARG A 406 -27.35 -6.04 -8.93
CA ARG A 406 -28.25 -5.29 -8.04
C ARG A 406 -29.37 -4.54 -8.79
N LYS A 407 -29.56 -4.86 -10.07
CA LYS A 407 -30.56 -4.23 -10.96
C LYS A 407 -30.39 -2.72 -11.05
N PHE A 408 -29.14 -2.25 -11.09
CA PHE A 408 -28.74 -0.85 -11.21
C PHE A 408 -29.29 0.08 -10.11
N ARG A 409 -29.58 -0.47 -8.92
CA ARG A 409 -29.94 0.33 -7.75
C ARG A 409 -28.75 1.20 -7.35
N ASP A 410 -29.02 2.37 -6.82
CA ASP A 410 -28.02 3.32 -6.29
C ASP A 410 -27.03 3.86 -7.36
N VAL A 411 -27.32 3.71 -8.65
CA VAL A 411 -26.52 4.29 -9.74
C VAL A 411 -26.86 5.75 -9.90
N THR A 412 -25.96 6.63 -9.49
CA THR A 412 -26.10 8.07 -9.67
C THR A 412 -25.96 8.46 -11.15
N PRO A 413 -26.51 9.62 -11.57
CA PRO A 413 -26.30 10.12 -12.94
C PRO A 413 -24.80 10.26 -13.30
N SER A 414 -23.97 10.73 -12.36
CA SER A 414 -22.52 10.86 -12.55
C SER A 414 -21.85 9.50 -12.77
N LEU A 415 -22.13 8.50 -11.92
CA LEU A 415 -21.59 7.14 -12.07
C LEU A 415 -22.02 6.52 -13.42
N ARG A 416 -23.28 6.68 -13.79
CA ARG A 416 -23.80 6.22 -15.09
C ARG A 416 -23.04 6.86 -16.25
N ALA A 417 -22.92 8.18 -16.24
CA ALA A 417 -22.23 8.92 -17.30
C ALA A 417 -20.75 8.52 -17.40
N ASN A 418 -20.07 8.32 -16.27
CA ASN A 418 -18.69 7.86 -16.22
C ASN A 418 -18.53 6.47 -16.85
N ILE A 419 -19.35 5.48 -16.45
CA ILE A 419 -19.32 4.12 -17.02
C ILE A 419 -19.63 4.14 -18.51
N MET A 420 -20.64 4.89 -18.92
CA MET A 420 -21.03 5.00 -20.32
C MET A 420 -19.95 5.67 -21.18
N THR A 421 -19.24 6.64 -20.62
CA THR A 421 -18.11 7.29 -21.28
C THR A 421 -16.92 6.35 -21.39
N PHE A 422 -16.61 5.62 -20.33
CA PHE A 422 -15.52 4.63 -20.34
C PHE A 422 -15.74 3.54 -21.39
N PHE A 423 -16.95 3.01 -21.51
CA PHE A 423 -17.28 1.98 -22.49
C PHE A 423 -17.89 2.53 -23.79
N ARG A 424 -17.62 3.81 -24.16
CA ARG A 424 -18.14 4.41 -25.40
C ARG A 424 -17.69 3.64 -26.64
N ASP A 425 -16.43 3.25 -26.69
CA ASP A 425 -15.89 2.41 -27.76
C ASP A 425 -16.02 0.94 -27.38
N THR A 426 -17.05 0.29 -27.93
CA THR A 426 -17.31 -1.14 -27.74
C THR A 426 -16.49 -2.04 -28.67
N THR A 427 -15.61 -1.48 -29.51
CA THR A 427 -14.75 -2.25 -30.42
C THR A 427 -13.47 -2.77 -29.76
N MET A 428 -13.26 -2.49 -28.48
CA MET A 428 -12.09 -2.98 -27.73
C MET A 428 -11.94 -4.48 -27.89
N ARG A 429 -10.81 -4.89 -28.50
CA ARG A 429 -10.47 -6.30 -28.67
C ARG A 429 -9.82 -6.83 -27.39
N THR A 430 -10.45 -7.81 -26.80
CA THR A 430 -9.88 -8.58 -25.71
C THR A 430 -8.96 -9.66 -26.27
N GLY A 431 -7.72 -9.74 -25.77
CA GLY A 431 -6.65 -10.56 -26.37
C GLY A 431 -6.79 -12.07 -26.21
N THR A 432 -7.63 -12.58 -25.29
CA THR A 432 -7.77 -14.00 -24.98
C THR A 432 -9.23 -14.50 -25.00
N LYS A 433 -9.43 -15.84 -25.05
CA LYS A 433 -10.80 -16.42 -24.93
C LYS A 433 -11.48 -16.07 -23.61
N LYS A 434 -10.73 -15.98 -22.51
CA LYS A 434 -11.24 -15.59 -21.18
C LYS A 434 -11.73 -14.16 -21.21
N ASP A 435 -10.96 -13.27 -21.81
CA ASP A 435 -11.31 -11.86 -21.96
C ASP A 435 -12.55 -11.69 -22.85
N SER A 436 -12.72 -12.52 -23.88
CA SER A 436 -13.91 -12.46 -24.74
C SER A 436 -15.20 -12.85 -24.02
N VAL A 437 -15.15 -13.75 -23.02
CA VAL A 437 -16.31 -14.09 -22.17
C VAL A 437 -16.63 -12.94 -21.22
N ALA A 438 -15.63 -12.38 -20.57
CA ALA A 438 -15.77 -11.22 -19.72
C ALA A 438 -16.35 -10.01 -20.49
N TRP A 439 -15.85 -9.78 -21.69
CA TRP A 439 -16.34 -8.72 -22.57
C TRP A 439 -17.83 -8.88 -22.98
N LYS A 440 -18.24 -10.12 -23.30
CA LYS A 440 -19.65 -10.40 -23.55
C LYS A 440 -20.54 -10.09 -22.35
N GLN A 441 -20.05 -10.29 -21.13
CA GLN A 441 -20.77 -9.92 -19.92
C GLN A 441 -20.87 -8.41 -19.81
N VAL A 442 -19.77 -7.67 -20.02
CA VAL A 442 -19.76 -6.21 -20.03
C VAL A 442 -20.80 -5.65 -21.02
N LEU A 443 -20.86 -6.17 -22.24
CA LEU A 443 -21.84 -5.73 -23.25
C LEU A 443 -23.29 -5.97 -22.81
N ARG A 444 -23.59 -7.09 -22.17
CA ARG A 444 -24.94 -7.37 -21.63
C ARG A 444 -25.29 -6.38 -20.51
N ASP A 445 -24.38 -6.16 -19.59
CA ASP A 445 -24.59 -5.28 -18.45
C ASP A 445 -24.72 -3.81 -18.89
N LEU A 446 -23.98 -3.38 -19.93
CA LEU A 446 -24.15 -2.06 -20.57
C LEU A 446 -25.51 -1.89 -21.22
N THR A 447 -26.02 -2.93 -21.87
CA THR A 447 -27.38 -2.90 -22.45
C THR A 447 -28.41 -2.68 -21.35
N GLY A 448 -28.33 -3.46 -20.27
CA GLY A 448 -29.21 -3.27 -19.11
C GLY A 448 -29.10 -1.87 -18.48
N LEU A 449 -27.88 -1.32 -18.39
CA LEU A 449 -27.68 0.04 -17.89
C LEU A 449 -28.38 1.09 -18.76
N ARG A 450 -28.35 0.96 -20.10
CA ARG A 450 -29.03 1.84 -21.05
C ARG A 450 -30.55 1.76 -20.95
N GLU A 451 -31.10 0.55 -20.85
CA GLU A 451 -32.52 0.31 -20.74
C GLU A 451 -33.15 0.94 -19.49
N THR A 452 -32.43 0.95 -18.35
CA THR A 452 -32.92 1.60 -17.13
C THR A 452 -33.01 3.11 -17.24
N GLU A 453 -32.23 3.75 -18.11
CA GLU A 453 -32.36 5.20 -18.40
C GLU A 453 -33.63 5.51 -19.20
N THR A 454 -33.91 4.72 -20.24
CA THR A 454 -35.08 4.87 -21.07
C THR A 454 -36.39 4.69 -20.28
N ALA A 455 -36.36 3.76 -19.29
CA ALA A 455 -37.51 3.51 -18.42
C ALA A 455 -37.74 4.65 -17.37
N ALA A 456 -36.65 5.35 -16.95
CA ALA A 456 -36.75 6.47 -16.02
C ALA A 456 -37.20 7.77 -16.68
N HIS A 457 -37.01 7.91 -17.99
CA HIS A 457 -37.49 9.02 -18.81
C HIS A 457 -38.28 8.49 -20.02
N PRO A 458 -39.52 8.05 -19.85
CA PRO A 458 -40.36 7.72 -20.98
C PRO A 458 -40.46 8.98 -21.83
N THR A 459 -39.83 8.98 -22.99
CA THR A 459 -39.94 10.05 -23.96
C THR A 459 -41.42 10.26 -24.23
N GLY A 460 -41.95 11.36 -23.72
CA GLY A 460 -43.31 11.80 -24.05
C GLY A 460 -43.39 11.95 -25.55
N GLN A 461 -43.92 10.93 -26.20
CA GLN A 461 -44.56 11.15 -27.49
C GLN A 461 -45.77 12.05 -27.26
N ARG A 462 -45.60 13.29 -27.65
CA ARG A 462 -46.66 14.00 -28.41
C ARG A 462 -46.08 15.23 -29.10
#